data_1378a888f9da8cfaa0b714ddcc093678
#
_entry.id   1378a888f9da8cfaa0b714ddcc093678
#
_cell.length_a   1.000
_cell.length_b   1.000
_cell.length_c   1.000
_cell.angle_alpha   90.00
_cell.angle_beta   90.00
_cell.angle_gamma   90.00
#
_symmetry.space_group_name_H-M   'P 1'
#
loop_
_entity.id
_entity.type
_entity.pdbx_description
1 polymer ?
#
loop_
_entity_poly.entity_id
_entity_poly.type
_entity_poly.pdbx_seq_one_letter_code
_entity_poly.pdbx_strand_id
1 'polypeptide(L)'
;MKALAQHRSLRQRLSWWLALQSFAGLGVVCLMVYLVTEFNFRDRQEETLAQKENVIRHLLVDGKEHGDSEDLAHKLDDFLVGHGDLSLEVAQADGMVIYAHARNQRAKTVWRQRQFEVAQTADQTPSKNLRVQLSLDIRTDHQLLHRLALTLLVAAIGGAIVVSLGGFSLVNLGLAPVRRLASQTRAVSADNLQQRLDSGEQPLELVPLIDQFNALLARIEKAYLQMEGFNADVAHELCTPLATLIANNELALLRPEQADIREVLASNLEELHRLTGIVNDMLFLSQADRGVGARRAPVASLASMAADVLDYHEAALSEAGLTAKVVGDAHGAFDVPLLRRALSNLLGNATRYASSGSVVQINLRTTDEGCVLISVTNYGSTIDPEILPQLFDRFFRADPARSHGQSNHGLGLAIVGGIARMHQGRPFASSENGVTNVGIEIRPN
;
A
#
# COMPACT_ATOMS: atom_id res chain seq x y z
N MET A 1 -24.22 21.29 4.02
CA MET A 1 -23.86 21.10 2.60
C MET A 1 -22.33 21.13 2.50
N LYS A 2 -21.67 19.98 2.71
CA LYS A 2 -20.22 19.83 2.49
C LYS A 2 -20.02 19.47 1.02
N ALA A 3 -19.32 20.35 0.29
CA ALA A 3 -18.99 20.18 -1.10
C ALA A 3 -18.37 18.81 -1.34
N LEU A 4 -18.98 18.02 -2.20
CA LEU A 4 -18.41 16.85 -2.84
C LEU A 4 -17.10 17.28 -3.53
N ALA A 5 -15.99 17.09 -2.90
CA ALA A 5 -14.69 17.15 -3.54
C ALA A 5 -14.73 16.09 -4.66
N GLN A 6 -14.99 16.54 -5.90
CA GLN A 6 -14.87 15.71 -7.09
C GLN A 6 -13.44 15.15 -7.10
N HIS A 7 -13.31 13.88 -6.77
CA HIS A 7 -12.07 13.13 -6.91
C HIS A 7 -11.75 13.05 -8.41
N ARG A 8 -11.07 14.10 -8.93
CA ARG A 8 -10.53 14.07 -10.29
C ARG A 8 -9.66 12.83 -10.40
N SER A 9 -9.90 11.99 -11.39
CA SER A 9 -9.14 10.76 -11.57
C SER A 9 -7.64 11.08 -11.62
N LEU A 10 -6.81 10.27 -11.01
CA LEU A 10 -5.34 10.43 -10.98
C LEU A 10 -4.79 10.63 -12.40
N ARG A 11 -5.39 9.96 -13.38
CA ARG A 11 -5.15 10.10 -14.82
C ARG A 11 -5.32 11.54 -15.30
N GLN A 12 -6.47 12.17 -15.00
CA GLN A 12 -6.74 13.55 -15.45
C GLN A 12 -5.75 14.53 -14.81
N ARG A 13 -5.44 14.33 -13.56
CA ARG A 13 -4.49 15.16 -12.82
C ARG A 13 -3.09 15.07 -13.42
N LEU A 14 -2.60 13.85 -13.67
CA LEU A 14 -1.27 13.65 -14.27
C LEU A 14 -1.20 14.23 -15.70
N SER A 15 -2.20 13.96 -16.52
CA SER A 15 -2.24 14.49 -17.90
C SER A 15 -2.28 16.02 -17.93
N TRP A 16 -3.02 16.66 -17.03
CA TRP A 16 -3.04 18.12 -16.91
C TRP A 16 -1.69 18.70 -16.48
N TRP A 17 -1.02 18.07 -15.51
CA TRP A 17 0.32 18.49 -15.08
C TRP A 17 1.35 18.36 -16.20
N LEU A 18 1.33 17.24 -16.92
CA LEU A 18 2.21 17.02 -18.08
C LEU A 18 1.96 18.06 -19.18
N ALA A 19 0.70 18.35 -19.50
CA ALA A 19 0.34 19.36 -20.49
C ALA A 19 0.83 20.75 -20.07
N LEU A 20 0.60 21.14 -18.82
CA LEU A 20 1.03 22.44 -18.29
C LEU A 20 2.57 22.56 -18.29
N GLN A 21 3.27 21.54 -17.84
CA GLN A 21 4.73 21.51 -17.82
C GLN A 21 5.33 21.61 -19.24
N SER A 22 4.75 20.87 -20.20
CA SER A 22 5.19 20.90 -21.59
C SER A 22 4.95 22.27 -22.22
N PHE A 23 3.79 22.87 -21.98
CA PHE A 23 3.47 24.21 -22.49
C PHE A 23 4.40 25.28 -21.89
N ALA A 24 4.62 25.23 -20.58
CA ALA A 24 5.53 26.15 -19.90
C ALA A 24 6.99 25.99 -20.38
N GLY A 25 7.48 24.75 -20.48
CA GLY A 25 8.85 24.46 -20.94
C GLY A 25 9.09 24.92 -22.38
N LEU A 26 8.16 24.57 -23.30
CA LEU A 26 8.26 24.99 -24.69
C LEU A 26 8.15 26.53 -24.82
N GLY A 27 7.27 27.15 -24.03
CA GLY A 27 7.11 28.59 -23.99
C GLY A 27 8.38 29.34 -23.55
N VAL A 28 9.07 28.83 -22.52
CA VAL A 28 10.35 29.38 -22.06
C VAL A 28 11.41 29.26 -23.16
N VAL A 29 11.53 28.11 -23.81
CA VAL A 29 12.50 27.90 -24.90
C VAL A 29 12.21 28.85 -26.06
N CYS A 30 10.96 28.96 -26.50
CA CYS A 30 10.57 29.89 -27.59
C CYS A 30 10.83 31.33 -27.24
N LEU A 31 10.54 31.75 -26.00
CA LEU A 31 10.81 33.09 -25.52
C LEU A 31 12.32 33.39 -25.50
N MET A 32 13.13 32.42 -25.04
CA MET A 32 14.59 32.57 -25.03
C MET A 32 15.16 32.73 -26.44
N VAL A 33 14.69 31.90 -27.39
CA VAL A 33 15.12 31.99 -28.80
C VAL A 33 14.74 33.35 -29.38
N TYR A 34 13.51 33.84 -29.10
CA TYR A 34 13.07 35.14 -29.56
C TYR A 34 13.95 36.27 -28.99
N LEU A 35 14.17 36.30 -27.68
CA LEU A 35 14.97 37.33 -27.02
C LEU A 35 16.41 37.35 -27.50
N VAL A 36 17.04 36.19 -27.65
CA VAL A 36 18.42 36.07 -28.16
C VAL A 36 18.49 36.59 -29.61
N THR A 37 17.52 36.24 -30.45
CA THR A 37 17.48 36.71 -31.83
C THR A 37 17.26 38.23 -31.91
N GLU A 38 16.34 38.79 -31.10
CA GLU A 38 16.11 40.23 -31.02
C GLU A 38 17.39 40.97 -30.55
N PHE A 39 18.08 40.43 -29.53
CA PHE A 39 19.34 40.99 -29.05
C PHE A 39 20.43 40.99 -30.15
N ASN A 40 20.60 39.88 -30.85
CA ASN A 40 21.56 39.78 -31.96
C ASN A 40 21.23 40.77 -33.13
N PHE A 41 19.96 40.97 -33.45
CA PHE A 41 19.59 41.97 -34.46
C PHE A 41 19.91 43.38 -33.98
N ARG A 42 19.62 43.73 -32.73
CA ARG A 42 19.94 45.04 -32.15
C ARG A 42 21.44 45.32 -32.17
N ASP A 43 22.26 44.36 -31.80
CA ASP A 43 23.72 44.44 -31.76
C ASP A 43 24.27 44.67 -33.17
N ARG A 44 23.79 43.87 -34.14
CA ARG A 44 24.18 43.99 -35.55
C ARG A 44 23.79 45.35 -36.15
N GLN A 45 22.63 45.89 -35.80
CA GLN A 45 22.17 47.22 -36.25
C GLN A 45 23.06 48.34 -35.69
N GLU A 46 23.50 48.23 -34.40
CA GLU A 46 24.41 49.18 -33.79
C GLU A 46 25.79 49.13 -34.45
N GLU A 47 26.29 47.94 -34.69
CA GLU A 47 27.56 47.73 -35.39
C GLU A 47 27.54 48.30 -36.81
N THR A 48 26.45 48.07 -37.56
CA THR A 48 26.26 48.63 -38.91
C THR A 48 26.23 50.13 -38.90
N LEU A 49 25.50 50.74 -37.96
CA LEU A 49 25.45 52.20 -37.83
C LEU A 49 26.80 52.82 -37.44
N ALA A 50 27.58 52.13 -36.55
CA ALA A 50 28.91 52.60 -36.15
C ALA A 50 29.91 52.51 -37.32
N GLN A 51 29.86 51.44 -38.12
CA GLN A 51 30.72 51.31 -39.31
C GLN A 51 30.40 52.39 -40.33
N LYS A 52 29.14 52.64 -40.61
CA LYS A 52 28.68 53.67 -41.56
C LYS A 52 28.95 55.07 -41.05
N GLU A 53 28.86 55.34 -39.73
CA GLU A 53 29.27 56.58 -39.15
C GLU A 53 30.74 56.92 -39.46
N ASN A 54 31.64 55.94 -39.29
CA ASN A 54 33.05 56.13 -39.54
C ASN A 54 33.32 56.51 -41.01
N VAL A 55 32.64 55.84 -41.98
CA VAL A 55 32.77 56.17 -43.38
C VAL A 55 32.26 57.58 -43.69
N ILE A 56 31.12 57.97 -43.13
CA ILE A 56 30.52 59.31 -43.34
C ILE A 56 31.42 60.40 -42.72
N ARG A 57 32.04 60.14 -41.53
CA ARG A 57 33.00 61.04 -40.91
C ARG A 57 34.21 61.28 -41.85
N HIS A 58 34.78 60.25 -42.44
CA HIS A 58 35.86 60.39 -43.43
C HIS A 58 35.44 61.20 -44.67
N LEU A 59 34.28 60.90 -45.22
CA LEU A 59 33.78 61.61 -46.42
C LEU A 59 33.54 63.11 -46.12
N LEU A 60 33.05 63.44 -44.92
CA LEU A 60 32.80 64.80 -44.48
C LEU A 60 34.10 65.59 -44.17
N VAL A 61 35.17 64.90 -43.73
CA VAL A 61 36.48 65.51 -43.52
C VAL A 61 37.23 65.71 -44.82
N ASP A 62 37.36 64.66 -45.67
CA ASP A 62 38.10 64.68 -46.92
C ASP A 62 37.46 65.58 -48.02
N GLY A 63 36.12 65.71 -48.04
CA GLY A 63 35.42 66.56 -49.02
C GLY A 63 35.71 68.05 -48.87
N LYS A 64 36.44 68.49 -47.84
CA LYS A 64 36.81 69.88 -47.61
C LYS A 64 38.16 70.30 -48.20
N GLU A 65 39.07 69.37 -48.38
CA GLU A 65 40.37 69.74 -48.97
C GLU A 65 40.26 70.27 -50.43
N HIS A 66 39.10 70.03 -51.07
CA HIS A 66 38.87 70.41 -52.48
C HIS A 66 37.83 71.51 -52.70
N GLY A 67 37.23 72.11 -51.66
CA GLY A 67 36.54 73.38 -51.67
C GLY A 67 35.14 73.46 -52.35
N ASP A 68 34.58 72.40 -52.91
CA ASP A 68 33.36 72.45 -53.67
C ASP A 68 32.18 71.68 -52.95
N SER A 69 31.15 72.42 -52.56
CA SER A 69 29.99 71.86 -51.86
C SER A 69 29.14 70.91 -52.75
N GLU A 70 29.25 71.05 -54.07
CA GLU A 70 28.59 70.15 -55.02
C GLU A 70 29.28 68.80 -55.10
N ASP A 71 30.60 68.74 -54.98
CA ASP A 71 31.38 67.50 -54.96
C ASP A 71 31.11 66.65 -53.67
N LEU A 72 30.88 67.31 -52.56
CA LEU A 72 30.49 66.63 -51.31
C LEU A 72 29.09 65.99 -51.40
N ALA A 73 28.12 66.73 -51.96
CA ALA A 73 26.78 66.22 -52.14
C ALA A 73 26.79 64.98 -53.08
N HIS A 74 27.58 65.08 -54.15
CA HIS A 74 27.71 63.97 -55.13
C HIS A 74 28.36 62.71 -54.50
N LYS A 75 29.40 62.86 -53.69
CA LYS A 75 30.05 61.72 -52.96
C LYS A 75 29.12 61.11 -51.92
N LEU A 76 28.29 61.88 -51.23
CA LEU A 76 27.28 61.39 -50.32
C LEU A 76 26.14 60.65 -51.04
N ASP A 77 25.74 61.15 -52.19
CA ASP A 77 24.74 60.49 -53.01
C ASP A 77 25.25 59.15 -53.57
N ASP A 78 26.47 59.09 -54.07
CA ASP A 78 27.11 57.87 -54.56
C ASP A 78 27.22 56.84 -53.41
N PHE A 79 27.57 57.25 -52.20
CA PHE A 79 27.59 56.36 -51.02
C PHE A 79 26.18 55.83 -50.72
N LEU A 80 25.13 56.66 -50.82
CA LEU A 80 23.77 56.28 -50.49
C LEU A 80 23.10 55.48 -51.59
N VAL A 81 23.47 55.65 -52.89
CA VAL A 81 22.97 54.80 -53.99
C VAL A 81 23.28 53.35 -53.78
N GLY A 82 24.46 53.00 -53.21
CA GLY A 82 24.83 51.64 -52.83
C GLY A 82 24.18 51.11 -51.55
N HIS A 83 23.53 51.97 -50.76
CA HIS A 83 22.98 51.65 -49.41
C HIS A 83 21.55 52.15 -49.26
N GLY A 84 20.66 51.56 -50.03
CA GLY A 84 19.25 51.97 -50.09
C GLY A 84 18.44 51.76 -48.81
N ASP A 85 18.98 51.24 -47.77
CA ASP A 85 18.49 51.06 -46.41
C ASP A 85 18.87 52.21 -45.45
N LEU A 86 19.76 53.11 -45.91
CA LEU A 86 20.20 54.28 -45.12
C LEU A 86 19.49 55.57 -45.54
N SER A 87 19.28 56.46 -44.57
CA SER A 87 18.88 57.87 -44.78
C SER A 87 19.87 58.72 -44.00
N LEU A 88 20.32 59.78 -44.65
CA LEU A 88 21.30 60.75 -44.08
C LEU A 88 20.76 62.13 -44.11
N GLU A 89 20.83 62.82 -43.01
CA GLU A 89 20.59 64.26 -42.88
C GLU A 89 21.77 64.96 -42.23
N VAL A 90 22.26 65.99 -42.89
CA VAL A 90 23.39 66.81 -42.40
C VAL A 90 22.92 68.22 -42.26
N ALA A 91 22.97 68.73 -41.03
CA ALA A 91 22.55 70.10 -40.69
C ALA A 91 23.70 70.85 -40.01
N GLN A 92 23.75 72.17 -40.18
CA GLN A 92 24.63 73.07 -39.42
C GLN A 92 24.11 73.21 -37.97
N ALA A 93 24.96 73.75 -37.08
CA ALA A 93 24.62 73.96 -35.70
C ALA A 93 23.45 74.99 -35.51
N ASP A 94 23.22 75.84 -36.54
CA ASP A 94 22.11 76.80 -36.60
C ASP A 94 20.77 76.16 -37.08
N GLY A 95 20.79 74.87 -37.41
CA GLY A 95 19.58 74.10 -37.88
C GLY A 95 19.37 74.15 -39.39
N MET A 96 20.25 74.83 -40.15
CA MET A 96 20.13 74.80 -41.60
C MET A 96 20.58 73.49 -42.17
N VAL A 97 19.68 72.77 -42.89
CA VAL A 97 19.95 71.48 -43.53
C VAL A 97 20.82 71.75 -44.79
N ILE A 98 22.00 71.17 -44.83
CA ILE A 98 22.93 71.27 -45.94
C ILE A 98 22.69 70.14 -46.94
N TYR A 99 22.43 68.96 -46.44
CA TYR A 99 22.18 67.76 -47.22
C TYR A 99 21.09 66.91 -46.57
N ALA A 100 20.14 66.49 -47.34
CA ALA A 100 19.13 65.52 -46.91
C ALA A 100 18.80 64.55 -48.02
N HIS A 101 19.20 63.32 -47.84
CA HIS A 101 18.70 62.24 -48.65
C HIS A 101 17.44 61.66 -48.04
N ALA A 102 16.29 62.31 -48.36
CA ALA A 102 14.99 61.86 -47.89
C ALA A 102 14.45 60.79 -48.83
N ARG A 103 14.49 59.55 -48.33
CA ARG A 103 13.80 58.47 -49.03
C ARG A 103 12.27 58.65 -48.85
N ASN A 104 11.57 58.38 -49.94
CA ASN A 104 10.10 58.41 -50.07
C ASN A 104 9.38 57.98 -48.78
N GLN A 105 8.67 58.95 -48.14
CA GLN A 105 7.89 58.77 -46.92
C GLN A 105 6.67 57.89 -47.18
N ARG A 106 6.86 56.60 -47.42
CA ARG A 106 5.76 55.63 -47.34
C ARG A 106 5.54 55.28 -45.89
N ALA A 107 4.29 55.49 -45.44
CA ALA A 107 3.83 55.35 -44.06
C ALA A 107 4.35 54.09 -43.32
N LYS A 108 4.72 54.26 -42.03
CA LYS A 108 5.14 53.25 -41.08
C LYS A 108 6.54 52.65 -41.27
N THR A 109 7.54 53.47 -41.49
CA THR A 109 8.95 53.06 -41.48
C THR A 109 9.47 53.08 -40.04
N VAL A 110 10.02 52.01 -39.57
CA VAL A 110 10.72 51.93 -38.26
C VAL A 110 12.19 52.16 -38.52
N TRP A 111 12.68 53.29 -37.98
CA TRP A 111 14.06 53.70 -38.16
C TRP A 111 14.85 53.59 -36.85
N ARG A 112 16.07 53.12 -36.92
CA ARG A 112 17.04 53.24 -35.85
C ARG A 112 17.96 54.42 -36.20
N GLN A 113 18.03 55.41 -35.31
CA GLN A 113 18.72 56.65 -35.59
C GLN A 113 19.98 56.74 -34.72
N ARG A 114 21.06 57.27 -35.32
CA ARG A 114 22.28 57.67 -34.60
C ARG A 114 22.64 59.08 -35.01
N GLN A 115 22.86 59.92 -33.98
CA GLN A 115 23.26 61.33 -34.15
C GLN A 115 24.70 61.48 -33.70
N PHE A 116 25.51 62.22 -34.49
CA PHE A 116 26.87 62.52 -34.13
C PHE A 116 27.24 63.88 -34.70
N GLU A 117 28.29 64.54 -34.09
CA GLU A 117 28.79 65.82 -34.53
C GLU A 117 30.16 65.65 -35.21
N VAL A 118 30.38 66.38 -36.28
CA VAL A 118 31.63 66.44 -36.99
C VAL A 118 32.15 67.89 -36.88
N ALA A 119 33.26 68.05 -36.17
CA ALA A 119 33.89 69.36 -36.05
C ALA A 119 34.48 69.81 -37.40
N GLN A 120 34.15 70.99 -37.81
CA GLN A 120 34.78 71.62 -39.00
C GLN A 120 35.97 72.44 -38.50
N THR A 121 37.20 71.93 -38.67
CA THR A 121 38.42 72.72 -38.46
C THR A 121 38.65 73.55 -39.70
N ALA A 122 38.41 74.87 -39.60
CA ALA A 122 38.80 75.85 -40.62
C ALA A 122 39.70 76.87 -39.95
N ASP A 123 40.84 77.18 -40.59
CA ASP A 123 41.73 78.24 -40.17
C ASP A 123 41.02 79.60 -40.03
N GLN A 124 41.01 80.15 -38.78
CA GLN A 124 40.61 81.51 -38.43
C GLN A 124 39.04 81.89 -38.44
N THR A 125 38.11 80.95 -38.50
CA THR A 125 36.69 81.27 -38.25
C THR A 125 36.11 80.29 -37.22
N PRO A 126 35.07 80.72 -36.40
CA PRO A 126 34.49 79.84 -35.37
C PRO A 126 34.02 78.54 -36.01
N SER A 127 34.49 77.42 -35.49
CA SER A 127 34.19 76.08 -36.03
C SER A 127 32.68 75.85 -36.05
N LYS A 128 32.11 75.75 -37.25
CA LYS A 128 30.72 75.30 -37.41
C LYS A 128 30.66 73.80 -37.29
N ASN A 129 30.14 73.28 -36.18
CA ASN A 129 29.88 71.84 -36.02
C ASN A 129 28.74 71.44 -36.97
N LEU A 130 28.92 70.35 -37.72
CA LEU A 130 27.90 69.71 -38.48
C LEU A 130 27.21 68.65 -37.61
N ARG A 131 25.89 68.71 -37.49
CA ARG A 131 25.12 67.65 -36.87
C ARG A 131 24.63 66.70 -37.94
N VAL A 132 25.04 65.44 -37.81
CA VAL A 132 24.72 64.39 -38.76
C VAL A 132 23.74 63.41 -38.08
N GLN A 133 22.63 63.17 -38.76
CA GLN A 133 21.65 62.15 -38.34
C GLN A 133 21.63 61.06 -39.40
N LEU A 134 22.11 59.86 -38.98
CA LEU A 134 22.10 58.63 -39.76
C LEU A 134 20.94 57.76 -39.30
N SER A 135 20.08 57.34 -40.25
CA SER A 135 18.91 56.48 -39.97
C SER A 135 19.01 55.19 -40.81
N LEU A 136 18.84 54.07 -40.15
CA LEU A 136 18.81 52.73 -40.75
C LEU A 136 17.36 52.21 -40.78
N ASP A 137 16.91 51.74 -41.94
CA ASP A 137 15.61 51.08 -42.09
C ASP A 137 15.63 49.65 -41.56
N ILE A 138 14.93 49.44 -40.46
CA ILE A 138 14.88 48.13 -39.78
C ILE A 138 13.56 47.36 -39.99
N ARG A 139 12.77 47.73 -41.05
CA ARG A 139 11.49 47.07 -41.35
C ARG A 139 11.64 45.60 -41.65
N THR A 140 12.68 45.25 -42.40
CA THR A 140 12.97 43.84 -42.76
C THR A 140 13.24 43.00 -41.53
N ASP A 141 14.03 43.54 -40.60
CA ASP A 141 14.36 42.88 -39.34
C ASP A 141 13.12 42.70 -38.46
N HIS A 142 12.26 43.75 -38.36
CA HIS A 142 10.98 43.64 -37.64
C HIS A 142 10.03 42.64 -38.29
N GLN A 143 9.98 42.56 -39.60
CA GLN A 143 9.15 41.54 -40.30
C GLN A 143 9.67 40.13 -40.06
N LEU A 144 10.99 39.94 -40.06
CA LEU A 144 11.60 38.65 -39.75
C LEU A 144 11.35 38.22 -38.30
N LEU A 145 11.50 39.14 -37.34
CA LEU A 145 11.19 38.88 -35.92
C LEU A 145 9.71 38.54 -35.72
N HIS A 146 8.79 39.24 -36.40
CA HIS A 146 7.37 38.94 -36.32
C HIS A 146 7.02 37.55 -36.90
N ARG A 147 7.63 37.21 -38.06
CA ARG A 147 7.49 35.85 -38.63
C ARG A 147 8.07 34.78 -37.73
N LEU A 148 9.24 35.04 -37.13
CA LEU A 148 9.85 34.15 -36.16
C LEU A 148 8.93 33.95 -34.95
N ALA A 149 8.40 35.01 -34.37
CA ALA A 149 7.47 34.95 -33.25
C ALA A 149 6.25 34.08 -33.56
N LEU A 150 5.65 34.27 -34.76
CA LEU A 150 4.51 33.49 -35.21
C LEU A 150 4.86 32.00 -35.39
N THR A 151 5.98 31.70 -36.04
CA THR A 151 6.43 30.30 -36.21
C THR A 151 6.74 29.61 -34.90
N LEU A 152 7.40 30.30 -33.96
CA LEU A 152 7.67 29.79 -32.63
C LEU A 152 6.38 29.55 -31.84
N LEU A 153 5.40 30.46 -31.96
CA LEU A 153 4.08 30.30 -31.31
C LEU A 153 3.36 29.05 -31.83
N VAL A 154 3.28 28.90 -33.15
CA VAL A 154 2.65 27.72 -33.78
C VAL A 154 3.37 26.43 -33.41
N ALA A 155 4.71 26.43 -33.42
CA ALA A 155 5.51 25.30 -33.01
C ALA A 155 5.30 24.94 -31.53
N ALA A 156 5.21 25.94 -30.64
CA ALA A 156 4.96 25.73 -29.20
C ALA A 156 3.57 25.11 -28.97
N ILE A 157 2.54 25.62 -29.61
CA ILE A 157 1.17 25.09 -29.50
C ILE A 157 1.10 23.67 -30.07
N GLY A 158 1.61 23.45 -31.28
CA GLY A 158 1.63 22.15 -31.94
C GLY A 158 2.39 21.10 -31.12
N GLY A 159 3.58 21.45 -30.65
CA GLY A 159 4.40 20.59 -29.78
C GLY A 159 3.72 20.25 -28.46
N ALA A 160 3.10 21.23 -27.81
CA ALA A 160 2.34 21.01 -26.57
C ALA A 160 1.16 20.06 -26.77
N ILE A 161 0.43 20.16 -27.89
CA ILE A 161 -0.66 19.23 -28.25
C ILE A 161 -0.13 17.81 -28.43
N VAL A 162 0.94 17.61 -29.19
CA VAL A 162 1.53 16.28 -29.46
C VAL A 162 1.99 15.64 -28.16
N VAL A 163 2.73 16.38 -27.31
CA VAL A 163 3.20 15.86 -26.02
C VAL A 163 2.04 15.54 -25.08
N SER A 164 0.98 16.38 -25.08
CA SER A 164 -0.21 16.14 -24.24
C SER A 164 -0.98 14.89 -24.66
N LEU A 165 -1.16 14.66 -25.96
CA LEU A 165 -1.82 13.45 -26.50
C LEU A 165 -1.01 12.19 -26.21
N GLY A 166 0.32 12.26 -26.45
CA GLY A 166 1.23 11.16 -26.14
C GLY A 166 1.26 10.84 -24.65
N GLY A 167 1.38 11.86 -23.81
CA GLY A 167 1.35 11.70 -22.35
C GLY A 167 0.03 11.11 -21.84
N PHE A 168 -1.11 11.54 -22.38
CA PHE A 168 -2.40 10.94 -22.06
C PHE A 168 -2.48 9.45 -22.40
N SER A 169 -1.95 9.06 -23.57
CA SER A 169 -1.89 7.67 -24.01
C SER A 169 -0.99 6.82 -23.10
N LEU A 170 0.21 7.32 -22.77
CA LEU A 170 1.16 6.65 -21.89
C LEU A 170 0.59 6.45 -20.47
N VAL A 171 -0.05 7.46 -19.90
CA VAL A 171 -0.70 7.36 -18.59
C VAL A 171 -1.84 6.34 -18.61
N ASN A 172 -2.59 6.24 -19.70
CA ASN A 172 -3.65 5.24 -19.87
C ASN A 172 -3.09 3.81 -19.88
N LEU A 173 -2.03 3.58 -20.64
CA LEU A 173 -1.37 2.28 -20.74
C LEU A 173 -0.71 1.91 -19.40
N GLY A 174 0.00 2.83 -18.77
CA GLY A 174 0.69 2.59 -17.50
C GLY A 174 -0.25 2.33 -16.31
N LEU A 175 -1.48 2.86 -16.33
CA LEU A 175 -2.47 2.61 -15.27
C LEU A 175 -3.41 1.41 -15.57
N ALA A 176 -3.30 0.78 -16.74
CA ALA A 176 -4.13 -0.38 -17.09
C ALA A 176 -3.95 -1.57 -16.13
N PRO A 177 -2.70 -1.96 -15.72
CA PRO A 177 -2.50 -3.03 -14.76
C PRO A 177 -3.18 -2.77 -13.41
N VAL A 178 -3.08 -1.54 -12.90
CA VAL A 178 -3.72 -1.16 -11.62
C VAL A 178 -5.25 -1.29 -11.69
N ARG A 179 -5.86 -0.96 -12.83
CA ARG A 179 -7.31 -1.13 -13.03
C ARG A 179 -7.71 -2.60 -13.11
N ARG A 180 -6.89 -3.45 -13.77
CA ARG A 180 -7.10 -4.89 -13.80
C ARG A 180 -7.07 -5.47 -12.39
N LEU A 181 -6.06 -5.12 -11.60
CA LEU A 181 -5.97 -5.51 -10.19
C LEU A 181 -7.18 -5.07 -9.38
N ALA A 182 -7.62 -3.82 -9.51
CA ALA A 182 -8.82 -3.32 -8.83
C ALA A 182 -10.09 -4.07 -9.25
N SER A 183 -10.21 -4.53 -10.50
CA SER A 183 -11.34 -5.34 -10.95
C SER A 183 -11.27 -6.77 -10.42
N GLN A 184 -10.10 -7.40 -10.39
CA GLN A 184 -9.90 -8.73 -9.80
C GLN A 184 -10.21 -8.71 -8.30
N THR A 185 -9.75 -7.70 -7.56
CA THR A 185 -10.06 -7.54 -6.13
C THR A 185 -11.57 -7.41 -5.87
N ARG A 186 -12.32 -6.74 -6.75
CA ARG A 186 -13.79 -6.62 -6.62
C ARG A 186 -14.53 -7.94 -6.88
N ALA A 187 -13.94 -8.85 -7.63
CA ALA A 187 -14.51 -10.15 -7.94
C ALA A 187 -14.34 -11.16 -6.77
N VAL A 188 -13.47 -10.88 -5.81
CA VAL A 188 -13.30 -11.69 -4.60
C VAL A 188 -14.50 -11.48 -3.69
N SER A 189 -15.21 -12.56 -3.38
CA SER A 189 -16.37 -12.62 -2.47
C SER A 189 -16.17 -13.75 -1.46
N ALA A 190 -17.06 -13.83 -0.46
CA ALA A 190 -17.05 -14.93 0.50
C ALA A 190 -17.22 -16.31 -0.18
N ASP A 191 -17.98 -16.37 -1.27
CA ASP A 191 -18.23 -17.60 -2.03
C ASP A 191 -17.06 -18.01 -2.94
N ASN A 192 -16.04 -17.13 -3.08
CA ASN A 192 -14.95 -17.29 -4.03
C ASN A 192 -13.60 -16.89 -3.42
N LEU A 193 -13.33 -17.25 -2.17
CA LEU A 193 -12.09 -16.95 -1.47
C LEU A 193 -10.86 -17.69 -2.02
N GLN A 194 -11.06 -18.72 -2.84
CA GLN A 194 -9.99 -19.48 -3.48
C GLN A 194 -9.34 -18.74 -4.65
N GLN A 195 -10.02 -17.74 -5.20
CA GLN A 195 -9.50 -16.96 -6.30
C GLN A 195 -8.27 -16.16 -5.83
N ARG A 196 -7.19 -16.21 -6.62
CA ARG A 196 -5.97 -15.45 -6.39
C ARG A 196 -5.81 -14.37 -7.45
N LEU A 197 -5.17 -13.29 -7.08
CA LEU A 197 -4.76 -12.26 -8.03
C LEU A 197 -3.62 -12.80 -8.89
N ASP A 198 -3.72 -12.57 -10.20
CA ASP A 198 -2.72 -13.03 -11.17
C ASP A 198 -1.51 -12.06 -11.17
N SER A 199 -0.31 -12.62 -10.99
CA SER A 199 0.97 -11.91 -11.03
C SER A 199 1.71 -12.05 -12.37
N GLY A 200 1.23 -12.89 -13.31
CA GLY A 200 2.03 -13.34 -14.46
C GLY A 200 2.34 -12.28 -15.51
N GLU A 201 1.53 -11.24 -15.67
CA GLU A 201 1.73 -10.15 -16.64
C GLU A 201 1.75 -8.76 -15.99
N GLN A 202 2.12 -8.69 -14.72
CA GLN A 202 2.08 -7.44 -13.98
C GLN A 202 3.45 -6.77 -13.89
N PRO A 203 3.52 -5.43 -13.84
CA PRO A 203 4.75 -4.71 -13.55
C PRO A 203 5.38 -5.19 -12.24
N LEU A 204 6.72 -5.24 -12.20
CA LEU A 204 7.50 -5.70 -11.06
C LEU A 204 7.15 -4.97 -9.77
N GLU A 205 6.76 -3.70 -9.86
CA GLU A 205 6.38 -2.86 -8.75
C GLU A 205 5.07 -3.31 -8.07
N LEU A 206 4.21 -4.06 -8.78
CA LEU A 206 2.93 -4.55 -8.27
C LEU A 206 3.02 -5.96 -7.71
N VAL A 207 4.04 -6.74 -8.06
CA VAL A 207 4.21 -8.13 -7.59
C VAL A 207 4.20 -8.24 -6.07
N PRO A 208 4.96 -7.44 -5.29
CA PRO A 208 4.94 -7.53 -3.83
C PRO A 208 3.55 -7.25 -3.22
N LEU A 209 2.78 -6.34 -3.84
CA LEU A 209 1.41 -6.03 -3.41
C LEU A 209 0.48 -7.21 -3.65
N ILE A 210 0.60 -7.86 -4.81
CA ILE A 210 -0.20 -9.04 -5.18
C ILE A 210 0.10 -10.19 -4.21
N ASP A 211 1.37 -10.45 -3.91
CA ASP A 211 1.79 -11.50 -2.99
C ASP A 211 1.24 -11.28 -1.58
N GLN A 212 1.30 -10.05 -1.06
CA GLN A 212 0.73 -9.69 0.23
C GLN A 212 -0.79 -9.87 0.25
N PHE A 213 -1.46 -9.49 -0.82
CA PHE A 213 -2.91 -9.65 -0.93
C PHE A 213 -3.31 -11.12 -1.01
N ASN A 214 -2.59 -11.94 -1.79
CA ASN A 214 -2.81 -13.38 -1.89
C ASN A 214 -2.53 -14.09 -0.55
N ALA A 215 -1.50 -13.67 0.20
CA ALA A 215 -1.23 -14.16 1.54
C ALA A 215 -2.37 -13.81 2.52
N LEU A 216 -2.94 -12.62 2.42
CA LEU A 216 -4.12 -12.23 3.21
C LEU A 216 -5.34 -13.07 2.86
N LEU A 217 -5.61 -13.28 1.57
CA LEU A 217 -6.71 -14.16 1.12
C LEU A 217 -6.56 -15.58 1.64
N ALA A 218 -5.34 -16.14 1.62
CA ALA A 218 -5.09 -17.47 2.16
C ALA A 218 -5.38 -17.58 3.67
N ARG A 219 -5.09 -16.52 4.44
CA ARG A 219 -5.43 -16.47 5.87
C ARG A 219 -6.94 -16.37 6.10
N ILE A 220 -7.63 -15.57 5.30
CA ILE A 220 -9.10 -15.42 5.38
C ILE A 220 -9.78 -16.72 4.99
N GLU A 221 -9.38 -17.36 3.89
CA GLU A 221 -9.89 -18.65 3.43
C GLU A 221 -9.75 -19.73 4.52
N LYS A 222 -8.54 -19.84 5.10
CA LYS A 222 -8.29 -20.77 6.20
C LYS A 222 -9.21 -20.52 7.40
N ALA A 223 -9.35 -19.27 7.81
CA ALA A 223 -10.23 -18.90 8.93
C ALA A 223 -11.72 -19.19 8.62
N TYR A 224 -12.14 -18.94 7.37
CA TYR A 224 -13.50 -19.21 6.91
C TYR A 224 -13.81 -20.71 6.92
N LEU A 225 -12.93 -21.55 6.35
CA LEU A 225 -13.08 -23.01 6.34
C LEU A 225 -13.09 -23.59 7.76
N GLN A 226 -12.26 -23.07 8.67
CA GLN A 226 -12.29 -23.45 10.07
C GLN A 226 -13.61 -23.09 10.75
N MET A 227 -14.18 -21.93 10.43
CA MET A 227 -15.48 -21.50 10.96
C MET A 227 -16.63 -22.34 10.38
N GLU A 228 -16.60 -22.66 9.11
CA GLU A 228 -17.61 -23.50 8.46
C GLU A 228 -17.61 -24.91 9.03
N GLY A 229 -16.43 -25.54 9.13
CA GLY A 229 -16.27 -26.84 9.79
C GLY A 229 -16.76 -26.81 11.23
N PHE A 230 -16.38 -25.79 12.01
CA PHE A 230 -16.87 -25.62 13.38
C PHE A 230 -18.41 -25.55 13.45
N ASN A 231 -19.07 -24.78 12.58
CA ASN A 231 -20.52 -24.67 12.57
C ASN A 231 -21.20 -26.02 12.24
N ALA A 232 -20.63 -26.76 11.30
CA ALA A 232 -21.15 -28.10 10.95
C ALA A 232 -21.02 -29.08 12.13
N ASP A 233 -19.86 -29.10 12.79
CA ASP A 233 -19.61 -29.96 13.96
C ASP A 233 -20.53 -29.61 15.14
N VAL A 234 -20.71 -28.30 15.41
CA VAL A 234 -21.64 -27.81 16.42
C VAL A 234 -23.07 -28.28 16.14
N ALA A 235 -23.52 -28.12 14.89
CA ALA A 235 -24.86 -28.56 14.51
C ALA A 235 -25.04 -30.07 14.73
N HIS A 236 -24.05 -30.87 14.32
CA HIS A 236 -24.10 -32.34 14.48
C HIS A 236 -24.13 -32.77 15.96
N GLU A 237 -23.25 -32.19 16.79
CA GLU A 237 -23.15 -32.53 18.22
C GLU A 237 -24.33 -32.00 19.06
N LEU A 238 -25.08 -30.99 18.60
CA LEU A 238 -26.32 -30.56 19.23
C LEU A 238 -27.55 -31.30 18.73
N CYS A 239 -27.61 -31.67 17.44
CA CYS A 239 -28.76 -32.37 16.87
C CYS A 239 -28.94 -33.78 17.45
N THR A 240 -27.83 -34.51 17.74
CA THR A 240 -27.87 -35.87 18.26
C THR A 240 -28.59 -35.95 19.61
N PRO A 241 -28.21 -35.25 20.67
CA PRO A 241 -28.90 -35.28 21.97
C PRO A 241 -30.33 -34.75 21.87
N LEU A 242 -30.57 -33.73 21.03
CA LEU A 242 -31.93 -33.26 20.78
C LEU A 242 -32.82 -34.31 20.17
N ALA A 243 -32.33 -35.05 19.19
CA ALA A 243 -33.08 -36.17 18.58
C ALA A 243 -33.36 -37.27 19.59
N THR A 244 -32.38 -37.60 20.47
CA THR A 244 -32.57 -38.56 21.56
C THR A 244 -33.68 -38.11 22.56
N LEU A 245 -33.65 -36.84 22.97
CA LEU A 245 -34.67 -36.27 23.82
C LEU A 245 -36.07 -36.34 23.18
N ILE A 246 -36.18 -36.01 21.89
CA ILE A 246 -37.45 -36.04 21.19
C ILE A 246 -37.96 -37.49 21.10
N ALA A 247 -37.10 -38.44 20.67
CA ALA A 247 -37.45 -39.81 20.54
C ALA A 247 -37.90 -40.48 21.85
N ASN A 248 -37.16 -40.17 22.96
CA ASN A 248 -37.51 -40.67 24.29
C ASN A 248 -38.91 -40.17 24.73
N ASN A 249 -39.20 -38.87 24.52
CA ASN A 249 -40.47 -38.30 24.85
C ASN A 249 -41.62 -38.82 23.97
N GLU A 250 -41.39 -38.97 22.63
CA GLU A 250 -42.38 -39.52 21.71
C GLU A 250 -42.71 -40.98 22.07
N LEU A 251 -41.71 -41.80 22.39
CA LEU A 251 -41.91 -43.19 22.77
C LEU A 251 -42.70 -43.29 24.07
N ALA A 252 -42.40 -42.44 25.07
CA ALA A 252 -43.15 -42.38 26.34
C ALA A 252 -44.59 -41.95 26.12
N LEU A 253 -44.87 -41.03 25.22
CA LEU A 253 -46.23 -40.61 24.88
C LEU A 253 -47.04 -41.68 24.11
N LEU A 254 -46.36 -42.44 23.23
CA LEU A 254 -47.01 -43.51 22.46
C LEU A 254 -47.36 -44.73 23.32
N ARG A 255 -46.62 -45.00 24.40
CA ARG A 255 -46.84 -46.17 25.29
C ARG A 255 -46.83 -45.75 26.77
N PRO A 256 -47.75 -44.94 27.23
CA PRO A 256 -47.74 -44.40 28.58
C PRO A 256 -47.84 -45.46 29.67
N GLU A 257 -48.48 -46.56 29.40
CA GLU A 257 -48.66 -47.67 30.36
C GLU A 257 -47.36 -48.52 30.56
N GLN A 258 -46.42 -48.45 29.66
CA GLN A 258 -45.14 -49.17 29.69
C GLN A 258 -43.93 -48.25 30.03
N ALA A 259 -44.09 -46.93 30.00
CA ALA A 259 -43.04 -46.01 30.28
C ALA A 259 -42.90 -45.76 31.80
N ASP A 260 -41.73 -46.04 32.37
CA ASP A 260 -41.38 -45.47 33.70
C ASP A 260 -41.04 -43.98 33.50
N ILE A 261 -41.98 -43.16 33.88
CA ILE A 261 -41.83 -41.69 33.77
C ILE A 261 -40.56 -41.20 34.48
N ARG A 262 -40.14 -41.85 35.56
CA ARG A 262 -38.90 -41.46 36.26
C ARG A 262 -37.68 -41.75 35.45
N GLU A 263 -37.63 -42.89 34.75
CA GLU A 263 -36.50 -43.29 33.88
C GLU A 263 -36.40 -42.34 32.68
N VAL A 264 -37.53 -42.01 32.04
CA VAL A 264 -37.60 -41.04 30.94
C VAL A 264 -37.12 -39.65 31.38
N LEU A 265 -37.58 -39.17 32.54
CA LEU A 265 -37.16 -37.86 33.07
C LEU A 265 -35.69 -37.88 33.47
N ALA A 266 -35.18 -38.97 34.07
CA ALA A 266 -33.76 -39.09 34.42
C ALA A 266 -32.86 -39.05 33.18
N SER A 267 -33.20 -39.83 32.12
CA SER A 267 -32.51 -39.85 30.83
C SER A 267 -32.56 -38.46 30.15
N ASN A 268 -33.72 -37.80 30.15
CA ASN A 268 -33.85 -36.48 29.56
C ASN A 268 -33.01 -35.43 30.34
N LEU A 269 -32.96 -35.52 31.67
CA LEU A 269 -32.16 -34.62 32.49
C LEU A 269 -30.67 -34.83 32.25
N GLU A 270 -30.21 -36.06 32.06
CA GLU A 270 -28.84 -36.41 31.69
C GLU A 270 -28.46 -35.77 30.36
N GLU A 271 -29.33 -35.90 29.33
CA GLU A 271 -29.08 -35.32 28.00
C GLU A 271 -29.12 -33.78 28.02
N LEU A 272 -29.94 -33.16 28.82
CA LEU A 272 -29.95 -31.70 29.04
C LEU A 272 -28.67 -31.20 29.72
N HIS A 273 -28.19 -31.93 30.74
CA HIS A 273 -26.87 -31.62 31.34
C HIS A 273 -25.72 -31.74 30.37
N ARG A 274 -25.77 -32.76 29.52
CA ARG A 274 -24.80 -32.97 28.43
C ARG A 274 -24.80 -31.81 27.45
N LEU A 275 -25.98 -31.38 26.97
CA LEU A 275 -26.11 -30.21 26.10
C LEU A 275 -25.55 -28.94 26.73
N THR A 276 -25.87 -28.73 28.02
CA THR A 276 -25.36 -27.59 28.80
C THR A 276 -23.84 -27.62 28.88
N GLY A 277 -23.24 -28.81 29.06
CA GLY A 277 -21.79 -29.00 29.07
C GLY A 277 -21.17 -28.58 27.72
N ILE A 278 -21.71 -29.06 26.60
CA ILE A 278 -21.24 -28.72 25.24
C ILE A 278 -21.29 -27.21 25.02
N VAL A 279 -22.41 -26.56 25.34
CA VAL A 279 -22.56 -25.10 25.18
C VAL A 279 -21.52 -24.32 26.02
N ASN A 280 -21.31 -24.74 27.28
CA ASN A 280 -20.32 -24.12 28.15
C ASN A 280 -18.88 -24.31 27.67
N ASP A 281 -18.57 -25.48 27.12
CA ASP A 281 -17.28 -25.78 26.52
C ASP A 281 -17.02 -24.92 25.27
N MET A 282 -18.03 -24.73 24.43
CA MET A 282 -17.97 -23.86 23.26
C MET A 282 -17.77 -22.39 23.64
N LEU A 283 -18.54 -21.89 24.62
CA LEU A 283 -18.38 -20.53 25.11
C LEU A 283 -16.97 -20.29 25.67
N PHE A 284 -16.43 -21.27 26.42
CA PHE A 284 -15.07 -21.22 26.91
C PHE A 284 -14.04 -21.16 25.77
N LEU A 285 -14.15 -22.04 24.79
CA LEU A 285 -13.23 -22.05 23.64
C LEU A 285 -13.30 -20.75 22.82
N SER A 286 -14.50 -20.19 22.68
CA SER A 286 -14.70 -18.89 22.03
C SER A 286 -13.97 -17.76 22.80
N GLN A 287 -13.98 -17.78 24.14
CA GLN A 287 -13.25 -16.80 24.96
C GLN A 287 -11.74 -16.98 24.83
N ALA A 288 -11.24 -18.22 24.85
CA ALA A 288 -9.83 -18.54 24.68
C ALA A 288 -9.30 -18.05 23.32
N ASP A 289 -10.08 -18.20 22.25
CA ASP A 289 -9.69 -17.73 20.90
C ASP A 289 -9.70 -16.20 20.76
N ARG A 290 -10.51 -15.49 21.53
CA ARG A 290 -10.50 -14.03 21.60
C ARG A 290 -9.29 -13.47 22.36
N GLY A 291 -8.40 -14.35 22.87
CA GLY A 291 -7.21 -13.93 23.60
C GLY A 291 -7.47 -13.49 25.05
N VAL A 292 -8.57 -13.92 25.63
CA VAL A 292 -8.83 -13.68 27.07
C VAL A 292 -7.73 -14.39 27.87
N GLY A 293 -6.98 -13.64 28.67
CA GLY A 293 -5.91 -14.17 29.52
C GLY A 293 -6.42 -14.86 30.78
N ALA A 294 -5.64 -15.80 31.31
CA ALA A 294 -5.90 -16.46 32.58
C ALA A 294 -5.81 -15.46 33.76
N ARG A 295 -6.69 -15.62 34.77
CA ARG A 295 -6.69 -14.85 36.02
C ARG A 295 -5.72 -15.51 36.99
N ARG A 296 -4.45 -15.16 36.92
CA ARG A 296 -3.38 -15.81 37.65
C ARG A 296 -3.30 -15.36 39.09
N ALA A 297 -3.11 -16.31 40.01
CA ALA A 297 -2.82 -16.08 41.42
C ALA A 297 -1.60 -16.92 41.83
N PRO A 298 -0.81 -16.50 42.85
CA PRO A 298 0.32 -17.28 43.37
C PRO A 298 -0.13 -18.64 43.84
N VAL A 299 0.54 -19.68 43.41
CA VAL A 299 0.33 -21.09 43.78
C VAL A 299 1.64 -21.66 44.33
N ALA A 300 1.64 -22.13 45.56
CA ALA A 300 2.82 -22.63 46.22
C ALA A 300 3.19 -24.06 45.76
N SER A 301 2.21 -24.89 45.40
CA SER A 301 2.40 -26.26 44.94
C SER A 301 1.29 -26.65 43.98
N LEU A 302 1.65 -27.01 42.76
CA LEU A 302 0.75 -27.62 41.79
C LEU A 302 0.49 -29.09 42.07
N ALA A 303 1.40 -29.76 42.79
CA ALA A 303 1.23 -31.16 43.20
C ALA A 303 0.03 -31.31 44.14
N SER A 304 -0.17 -30.36 45.06
CA SER A 304 -1.38 -30.37 45.92
C SER A 304 -2.68 -30.23 45.12
N MET A 305 -2.70 -29.30 44.16
CA MET A 305 -3.85 -29.13 43.25
C MET A 305 -4.10 -30.39 42.39
N ALA A 306 -3.02 -31.02 41.90
CA ALA A 306 -3.12 -32.24 41.12
C ALA A 306 -3.62 -33.44 41.94
N ALA A 307 -3.23 -33.55 43.23
CA ALA A 307 -3.74 -34.56 44.14
C ALA A 307 -5.26 -34.41 44.38
N ASP A 308 -5.74 -33.17 44.60
CA ASP A 308 -7.19 -32.92 44.74
C ASP A 308 -7.99 -33.35 43.50
N VAL A 309 -7.44 -33.11 42.28
CA VAL A 309 -8.08 -33.54 41.05
C VAL A 309 -8.02 -35.06 40.89
N LEU A 310 -6.93 -35.68 41.29
CA LEU A 310 -6.77 -37.14 41.26
C LEU A 310 -7.76 -37.82 42.18
N ASP A 311 -7.92 -37.33 43.42
CA ASP A 311 -8.91 -37.85 44.39
C ASP A 311 -10.35 -37.81 43.84
N TYR A 312 -10.71 -36.73 43.12
CA TYR A 312 -11.98 -36.61 42.43
C TYR A 312 -12.19 -37.67 41.32
N HIS A 313 -11.13 -38.09 40.65
CA HIS A 313 -11.15 -39.11 39.58
C HIS A 313 -10.90 -40.53 40.07
N GLU A 314 -10.66 -40.77 41.39
CA GLU A 314 -10.27 -42.06 41.95
C GLU A 314 -11.26 -43.20 41.63
N ALA A 315 -12.56 -42.91 41.78
CA ALA A 315 -13.60 -43.87 41.47
C ALA A 315 -13.61 -44.33 40.02
N ALA A 316 -13.49 -43.41 39.09
CA ALA A 316 -13.46 -43.70 37.64
C ALA A 316 -12.19 -44.45 37.22
N LEU A 317 -11.04 -44.10 37.82
CA LEU A 317 -9.78 -44.80 37.60
C LEU A 317 -9.85 -46.23 38.14
N SER A 318 -10.39 -46.42 39.35
CA SER A 318 -10.57 -47.74 39.96
C SER A 318 -11.51 -48.64 39.16
N GLU A 319 -12.62 -48.08 38.65
CA GLU A 319 -13.57 -48.80 37.77
C GLU A 319 -12.90 -49.22 36.46
N ALA A 320 -12.01 -48.41 35.90
CA ALA A 320 -11.21 -48.75 34.72
C ALA A 320 -10.04 -49.74 35.03
N GLY A 321 -9.84 -50.11 36.29
CA GLY A 321 -8.73 -50.93 36.72
C GLY A 321 -7.35 -50.23 36.64
N LEU A 322 -7.32 -48.92 36.82
CA LEU A 322 -6.13 -48.10 36.71
C LEU A 322 -5.66 -47.60 38.10
N THR A 323 -4.37 -47.41 38.24
CA THR A 323 -3.80 -46.67 39.37
C THR A 323 -3.19 -45.38 38.89
N ALA A 324 -3.18 -44.34 39.72
CA ALA A 324 -2.60 -43.06 39.31
C ALA A 324 -1.68 -42.48 40.38
N LYS A 325 -0.71 -41.65 39.95
CA LYS A 325 0.22 -40.95 40.86
C LYS A 325 0.62 -39.59 40.31
N VAL A 326 0.93 -38.68 41.24
CA VAL A 326 1.54 -37.39 40.92
C VAL A 326 3.05 -37.50 41.07
N VAL A 327 3.80 -36.98 40.08
CA VAL A 327 5.27 -37.00 40.04
C VAL A 327 5.77 -35.57 39.81
N GLY A 328 6.62 -35.09 40.72
CA GLY A 328 7.18 -33.74 40.69
C GLY A 328 6.27 -32.71 41.31
N ASP A 329 6.69 -31.45 41.23
CA ASP A 329 5.95 -30.29 41.68
C ASP A 329 6.41 -29.04 40.91
N ALA A 330 5.59 -27.99 40.90
CA ALA A 330 5.95 -26.69 40.39
C ALA A 330 5.17 -25.59 41.13
N HIS A 331 5.71 -24.41 41.13
CA HIS A 331 5.11 -23.22 41.75
C HIS A 331 5.14 -22.04 40.80
N GLY A 332 4.30 -21.03 41.05
CA GLY A 332 4.20 -19.86 40.20
C GLY A 332 2.85 -19.18 40.28
N ALA A 333 2.54 -18.28 39.37
CA ALA A 333 1.23 -17.65 39.29
C ALA A 333 0.37 -18.31 38.19
N PHE A 334 -0.73 -18.90 38.59
CA PHE A 334 -1.63 -19.67 37.72
C PHE A 334 -3.10 -19.40 37.98
N ASP A 335 -3.95 -19.68 37.00
CA ASP A 335 -5.41 -19.76 37.17
C ASP A 335 -5.78 -21.20 37.55
N VAL A 336 -5.86 -21.44 38.87
CA VAL A 336 -6.08 -22.79 39.44
C VAL A 336 -7.39 -23.43 38.92
N PRO A 337 -8.55 -22.75 38.82
CA PRO A 337 -9.75 -23.29 38.21
C PRO A 337 -9.54 -23.80 36.79
N LEU A 338 -8.82 -23.04 35.96
CA LEU A 338 -8.50 -23.46 34.59
C LEU A 338 -7.56 -24.68 34.57
N LEU A 339 -6.53 -24.68 35.39
CA LEU A 339 -5.60 -25.83 35.46
C LEU A 339 -6.30 -27.10 35.98
N ARG A 340 -7.19 -27.00 36.98
CA ARG A 340 -8.04 -28.12 37.42
C ARG A 340 -8.86 -28.69 36.28
N ARG A 341 -9.48 -27.81 35.45
CA ARG A 341 -10.24 -28.21 34.27
C ARG A 341 -9.37 -28.89 33.21
N ALA A 342 -8.16 -28.37 32.97
CA ALA A 342 -7.23 -28.98 32.03
C ALA A 342 -6.80 -30.38 32.49
N LEU A 343 -6.43 -30.51 33.77
CA LEU A 343 -6.00 -31.79 34.34
C LEU A 343 -7.12 -32.84 34.37
N SER A 344 -8.35 -32.41 34.70
CA SER A 344 -9.55 -33.28 34.65
C SER A 344 -9.83 -33.81 33.22
N ASN A 345 -9.68 -32.97 32.21
CA ASN A 345 -9.80 -33.39 30.79
C ASN A 345 -8.69 -34.36 30.38
N LEU A 346 -7.44 -34.12 30.83
CA LEU A 346 -6.31 -35.01 30.57
C LEU A 346 -6.48 -36.36 31.25
N LEU A 347 -6.90 -36.38 32.55
CA LEU A 347 -7.19 -37.62 33.29
C LEU A 347 -8.36 -38.38 32.67
N GLY A 348 -9.47 -37.73 32.32
CA GLY A 348 -10.59 -38.36 31.65
C GLY A 348 -10.19 -39.02 30.33
N ASN A 349 -9.28 -38.36 29.57
CA ASN A 349 -8.73 -38.94 28.35
C ASN A 349 -7.85 -40.17 28.65
N ALA A 350 -6.94 -40.07 29.64
CA ALA A 350 -6.07 -41.18 30.07
C ALA A 350 -6.88 -42.38 30.57
N THR A 351 -7.90 -42.15 31.42
CA THR A 351 -8.80 -43.21 31.94
C THR A 351 -9.46 -44.01 30.81
N ARG A 352 -9.81 -43.36 29.72
CA ARG A 352 -10.48 -44.00 28.57
C ARG A 352 -9.54 -44.83 27.70
N TYR A 353 -8.31 -44.36 27.45
CA TYR A 353 -7.39 -44.94 26.49
C TYR A 353 -6.26 -45.75 27.13
N ALA A 354 -6.12 -45.74 28.45
CA ALA A 354 -5.13 -46.53 29.13
C ALA A 354 -5.48 -48.03 29.14
N SER A 355 -4.47 -48.87 29.09
CA SER A 355 -4.62 -50.31 29.26
C SER A 355 -4.95 -50.65 30.71
N SER A 356 -5.96 -51.47 30.95
CA SER A 356 -6.32 -51.92 32.29
C SER A 356 -5.10 -52.53 33.03
N GLY A 357 -4.98 -52.27 34.32
CA GLY A 357 -3.85 -52.68 35.14
C GLY A 357 -2.61 -51.74 35.01
N SER A 358 -2.66 -50.70 34.18
CA SER A 358 -1.56 -49.76 34.01
C SER A 358 -1.58 -48.61 35.00
N VAL A 359 -0.50 -47.83 35.05
CA VAL A 359 -0.35 -46.65 35.91
C VAL A 359 -0.47 -45.37 35.09
N VAL A 360 -1.41 -44.50 35.44
CA VAL A 360 -1.49 -43.14 34.91
C VAL A 360 -0.59 -42.23 35.76
N GLN A 361 0.24 -41.40 35.10
CA GLN A 361 1.14 -40.49 35.82
C GLN A 361 0.82 -39.03 35.48
N ILE A 362 0.61 -38.22 36.48
CA ILE A 362 0.57 -36.75 36.35
C ILE A 362 1.99 -36.24 36.56
N ASN A 363 2.60 -35.64 35.54
CA ASN A 363 3.95 -35.13 35.63
C ASN A 363 3.94 -33.60 35.72
N LEU A 364 4.58 -33.06 36.73
CA LEU A 364 4.74 -31.63 36.98
C LEU A 364 6.23 -31.31 37.01
N ARG A 365 6.68 -30.45 36.09
CA ARG A 365 8.10 -30.14 35.96
C ARG A 365 8.32 -28.70 35.51
N THR A 366 9.27 -28.02 36.12
CA THR A 366 9.77 -26.74 35.62
C THR A 366 10.92 -27.03 34.64
N THR A 367 10.91 -26.39 33.47
CA THR A 367 11.98 -26.47 32.47
C THR A 367 13.10 -25.51 32.80
N ASP A 368 14.29 -25.72 32.20
CA ASP A 368 15.43 -24.80 32.34
C ASP A 368 15.14 -23.36 31.87
N GLU A 369 14.15 -23.20 30.97
CA GLU A 369 13.69 -21.91 30.48
C GLU A 369 12.64 -21.24 31.41
N GLY A 370 12.36 -21.88 32.56
CA GLY A 370 11.39 -21.36 33.53
C GLY A 370 9.92 -21.62 33.16
N CYS A 371 9.61 -22.39 32.12
CA CYS A 371 8.25 -22.83 31.83
C CYS A 371 7.84 -24.01 32.74
N VAL A 372 6.56 -24.16 32.99
CA VAL A 372 5.99 -25.29 33.72
C VAL A 372 5.31 -26.25 32.77
N LEU A 373 5.70 -27.50 32.82
CA LEU A 373 5.10 -28.62 32.11
C LEU A 373 4.11 -29.34 33.03
N ILE A 374 2.86 -29.44 32.58
CA ILE A 374 1.81 -30.21 33.23
C ILE A 374 1.31 -31.24 32.23
N SER A 375 1.55 -32.53 32.48
CA SER A 375 1.15 -33.59 31.56
C SER A 375 0.63 -34.82 32.25
N VAL A 376 -0.13 -35.61 31.51
CA VAL A 376 -0.61 -36.92 31.91
C VAL A 376 -0.06 -37.96 30.95
N THR A 377 0.61 -38.96 31.52
CA THR A 377 1.17 -40.12 30.80
C THR A 377 0.35 -41.35 31.09
N ASN A 378 -0.04 -42.07 30.05
CA ASN A 378 -0.71 -43.36 30.14
C ASN A 378 -0.10 -44.40 29.18
N TYR A 379 -0.34 -45.65 29.47
CA TYR A 379 0.05 -46.80 28.65
C TYR A 379 -1.18 -47.28 27.86
N GLY A 380 -1.06 -47.44 26.54
CA GLY A 380 -2.17 -47.86 25.68
C GLY A 380 -1.75 -48.04 24.22
N SER A 381 -2.69 -47.96 23.30
CA SER A 381 -2.37 -48.00 21.87
C SER A 381 -1.57 -46.77 21.46
N THR A 382 -0.54 -46.97 20.63
CA THR A 382 0.25 -45.87 20.06
C THR A 382 -0.61 -45.07 19.10
N ILE A 383 -0.54 -43.75 19.19
CA ILE A 383 -1.23 -42.81 18.30
C ILE A 383 -0.33 -42.56 17.09
N ASP A 384 -0.92 -42.53 15.90
CA ASP A 384 -0.21 -42.23 14.66
C ASP A 384 0.38 -40.81 14.73
N PRO A 385 1.69 -40.64 14.42
CA PRO A 385 2.33 -39.33 14.38
C PRO A 385 1.61 -38.27 13.53
N GLU A 386 0.91 -38.67 12.46
CA GLU A 386 0.16 -37.75 11.61
C GLU A 386 -1.10 -37.20 12.30
N ILE A 387 -1.59 -37.90 13.31
CA ILE A 387 -2.79 -37.53 14.09
C ILE A 387 -2.43 -36.65 15.29
N LEU A 388 -1.24 -36.78 15.86
CA LEU A 388 -0.82 -36.07 17.08
C LEU A 388 -1.05 -34.55 17.03
N PRO A 389 -0.77 -33.81 15.92
CA PRO A 389 -1.05 -32.38 15.84
C PRO A 389 -2.53 -32.04 15.90
N GLN A 390 -3.41 -32.95 15.49
CA GLN A 390 -4.87 -32.73 15.38
C GLN A 390 -5.59 -33.04 16.69
N LEU A 391 -4.93 -33.65 17.68
CA LEU A 391 -5.57 -34.05 18.94
C LEU A 391 -6.20 -32.87 19.71
N PHE A 392 -5.70 -31.66 19.52
CA PHE A 392 -6.19 -30.46 20.16
C PHE A 392 -7.18 -29.67 19.30
N ASP A 393 -7.52 -30.20 18.13
CA ASP A 393 -8.57 -29.63 17.29
C ASP A 393 -9.95 -29.91 17.89
N ARG A 394 -10.92 -29.03 17.64
CA ARG A 394 -12.26 -29.16 18.17
C ARG A 394 -12.96 -30.32 17.49
N PHE A 395 -13.73 -31.09 18.26
CA PHE A 395 -14.50 -32.25 17.80
C PHE A 395 -13.66 -33.37 17.17
N PHE A 396 -12.32 -33.25 17.18
CA PHE A 396 -11.45 -34.25 16.64
C PHE A 396 -11.48 -35.56 17.45
N ARG A 397 -11.58 -36.69 16.75
CA ARG A 397 -11.60 -38.04 17.32
C ARG A 397 -10.81 -38.97 16.43
N ALA A 398 -9.78 -39.63 16.99
CA ALA A 398 -8.92 -40.55 16.25
C ALA A 398 -9.65 -41.87 15.83
N ASP A 399 -10.66 -42.30 16.55
CA ASP A 399 -11.48 -43.50 16.21
C ASP A 399 -12.94 -43.22 16.53
N PRO A 400 -13.78 -42.94 15.49
CA PRO A 400 -15.20 -42.70 15.65
C PRO A 400 -16.00 -43.98 16.07
N ALA A 401 -15.47 -45.19 15.74
CA ALA A 401 -16.23 -46.44 15.87
C ALA A 401 -16.23 -47.03 17.31
N ARG A 402 -15.24 -46.70 18.15
CA ARG A 402 -15.10 -47.27 19.52
C ARG A 402 -15.97 -46.59 20.59
N SER A 403 -16.85 -45.66 20.24
CA SER A 403 -17.51 -44.80 21.21
C SER A 403 -19.02 -44.95 21.31
N HIS A 404 -19.57 -46.11 21.04
CA HIS A 404 -20.97 -46.39 21.38
C HIS A 404 -21.16 -46.46 22.88
N GLY A 405 -21.57 -45.35 23.49
CA GLY A 405 -22.04 -45.29 24.86
C GLY A 405 -21.40 -44.27 25.82
N GLN A 406 -20.35 -43.53 25.46
CA GLN A 406 -19.73 -42.55 26.38
C GLN A 406 -19.62 -41.14 25.82
N SER A 407 -20.04 -40.20 26.63
CA SER A 407 -20.31 -38.80 26.45
C SER A 407 -19.05 -37.88 26.22
N ASN A 408 -18.27 -38.11 25.15
CA ASN A 408 -17.16 -37.20 24.90
C ASN A 408 -17.21 -36.65 23.46
N HIS A 409 -17.46 -35.31 23.35
CA HIS A 409 -17.70 -34.57 22.11
C HIS A 409 -16.41 -34.13 21.40
N GLY A 410 -15.22 -34.67 21.76
CA GLY A 410 -13.97 -34.21 21.15
C GLY A 410 -13.56 -32.79 21.55
N LEU A 411 -14.17 -32.19 22.59
CA LEU A 411 -13.82 -30.86 23.06
C LEU A 411 -12.78 -30.84 24.20
N GLY A 412 -12.59 -31.96 24.92
CA GLY A 412 -11.74 -31.97 26.10
C GLY A 412 -10.29 -31.56 25.86
N LEU A 413 -9.62 -32.11 24.82
CA LEU A 413 -8.25 -31.72 24.48
C LEU A 413 -8.18 -30.33 23.83
N ALA A 414 -9.21 -29.91 23.10
CA ALA A 414 -9.31 -28.53 22.60
C ALA A 414 -9.35 -27.52 23.75
N ILE A 415 -10.08 -27.85 24.85
CA ILE A 415 -10.12 -27.05 26.08
C ILE A 415 -8.73 -26.97 26.71
N VAL A 416 -8.01 -28.09 26.80
CA VAL A 416 -6.62 -28.13 27.29
C VAL A 416 -5.74 -27.19 26.46
N GLY A 417 -5.85 -27.22 25.12
CA GLY A 417 -5.16 -26.28 24.23
C GLY A 417 -5.57 -24.82 24.46
N GLY A 418 -6.87 -24.56 24.69
CA GLY A 418 -7.39 -23.23 25.04
C GLY A 418 -6.78 -22.70 26.36
N ILE A 419 -6.76 -23.54 27.39
CA ILE A 419 -6.16 -23.20 28.69
C ILE A 419 -4.66 -22.91 28.59
N ALA A 420 -3.95 -23.70 27.78
CA ALA A 420 -2.53 -23.44 27.50
C ALA A 420 -2.33 -22.04 26.88
N ARG A 421 -3.10 -21.69 25.84
CA ARG A 421 -3.06 -20.35 25.20
C ARG A 421 -3.39 -19.21 26.15
N MET A 422 -4.41 -19.39 27.01
CA MET A 422 -4.75 -18.39 28.03
C MET A 422 -3.63 -18.16 29.05
N HIS A 423 -2.77 -19.18 29.28
CA HIS A 423 -1.55 -19.09 30.09
C HIS A 423 -0.30 -18.73 29.28
N GLN A 424 -0.45 -18.23 28.04
CA GLN A 424 0.68 -17.86 27.16
C GLN A 424 1.62 -19.03 26.84
N GLY A 425 1.06 -20.23 26.79
CA GLY A 425 1.74 -21.47 26.55
C GLY A 425 1.21 -22.21 25.32
N ARG A 426 1.57 -23.48 25.22
CA ARG A 426 1.18 -24.37 24.13
C ARG A 426 0.83 -25.76 24.64
N PRO A 427 -0.11 -26.49 23.99
CA PRO A 427 -0.32 -27.91 24.24
C PRO A 427 0.78 -28.74 23.54
N PHE A 428 1.00 -29.93 24.04
CA PHE A 428 1.87 -30.91 23.40
C PHE A 428 1.34 -32.34 23.60
N ALA A 429 1.66 -33.21 22.65
CA ALA A 429 1.37 -34.65 22.73
C ALA A 429 2.53 -35.42 22.12
N SER A 430 2.82 -36.59 22.69
CA SER A 430 3.72 -37.56 22.14
C SER A 430 3.19 -38.99 22.41
N SER A 431 3.39 -39.90 21.47
CA SER A 431 2.96 -41.30 21.61
C SER A 431 3.99 -42.19 20.94
N GLU A 432 4.71 -42.97 21.75
CA GLU A 432 5.75 -43.88 21.28
C GLU A 432 5.74 -45.18 22.13
N ASN A 433 5.92 -46.31 21.47
CA ASN A 433 6.04 -47.63 22.13
C ASN A 433 4.92 -47.93 23.15
N GLY A 434 3.68 -47.52 22.86
CA GLY A 434 2.54 -47.73 23.74
C GLY A 434 2.49 -46.77 24.93
N VAL A 435 3.34 -45.76 25.00
CA VAL A 435 3.32 -44.69 26.00
C VAL A 435 2.83 -43.41 25.36
N THR A 436 1.71 -42.87 25.83
CA THR A 436 1.16 -41.61 25.39
C THR A 436 1.30 -40.56 26.50
N ASN A 437 1.87 -39.40 26.17
CA ASN A 437 2.04 -38.28 27.06
C ASN A 437 1.38 -37.02 26.44
N VAL A 438 0.36 -36.50 27.09
CA VAL A 438 -0.41 -35.30 26.65
C VAL A 438 -0.38 -34.26 27.74
N GLY A 439 -0.13 -33.03 27.38
CA GLY A 439 -0.05 -31.97 28.37
C GLY A 439 0.03 -30.56 27.80
N ILE A 440 0.38 -29.64 28.68
CA ILE A 440 0.57 -28.22 28.39
C ILE A 440 1.92 -27.74 28.91
N GLU A 441 2.54 -26.87 28.16
CA GLU A 441 3.68 -26.08 28.56
C GLU A 441 3.18 -24.64 28.76
N ILE A 442 3.36 -24.11 29.97
CA ILE A 442 2.86 -22.77 30.33
C ILE A 442 3.93 -21.94 31.01
N ARG A 443 3.82 -20.62 30.89
CA ARG A 443 4.74 -19.70 31.56
C ARG A 443 4.17 -19.30 32.93
N PRO A 444 4.86 -19.57 34.04
CA PRO A 444 4.56 -18.93 35.31
C PRO A 444 4.98 -17.46 35.19
N ASN A 445 4.12 -16.54 35.48
CA ASN A 445 4.52 -15.13 35.60
C ASN A 445 4.82 -14.81 37.05
#